data_10c68a747812a15b59b732e666f60df0
#
_entry.id   10c68a747812a15b59b732e666f60df0
#
_cell.length_a   1.000
_cell.length_b   1.000
_cell.length_c   1.000
_cell.angle_alpha   90.00
_cell.angle_beta   90.00
_cell.angle_gamma   90.00
#
_symmetry.space_group_name_H-M   'P 1'
#
loop_
_entity.id
_entity.type
_entity.pdbx_description
1 polymer ?
#
loop_
_entity_poly.entity_id
_entity_poly.type
_entity_poly.pdbx_seq_one_letter_code
_entity_poly.pdbx_strand_id
1 'polypeptide(L)'
;MAERLHKFLARTGLGSRRQIEEWIRQGRVTVDGAPAQLGVPVSGAELIRIDGKPVRAGMAHQRRRVLAYYKPVGEMTTRRDPEERPTVFDRLPPLRDGRWIAVGRLDLNTQGLLLVTNDGELANRLMHPSSRIEREYAVRVLGGVTPETLKRLREGVALEDGSARFDELREAGGE
;
A
#
# COMPACT_ATOMS: atom_id res chain seq x y z
N MET A 1 19.76 -11.48 -4.92
CA MET A 1 18.89 -12.17 -3.93
C MET A 1 17.62 -12.61 -4.63
N ALA A 2 17.16 -13.84 -4.40
CA ALA A 2 15.90 -14.31 -4.96
C ALA A 2 14.72 -13.64 -4.26
N GLU A 3 13.74 -13.22 -5.03
CA GLU A 3 12.47 -12.68 -4.52
C GLU A 3 11.28 -13.39 -5.20
N ARG A 4 10.10 -13.35 -4.58
CA ARG A 4 8.91 -14.00 -5.17
C ARG A 4 8.52 -13.36 -6.50
N LEU A 5 8.23 -14.16 -7.51
CA LEU A 5 7.92 -13.74 -8.87
C LEU A 5 6.87 -12.61 -8.95
N HIS A 6 5.76 -12.70 -8.20
CA HIS A 6 4.74 -11.65 -8.20
C HIS A 6 5.26 -10.33 -7.62
N LYS A 7 6.18 -10.38 -6.64
CA LYS A 7 6.83 -9.18 -6.09
C LYS A 7 7.78 -8.56 -7.13
N PHE A 8 8.59 -9.40 -7.77
CA PHE A 8 9.50 -9.01 -8.84
C PHE A 8 8.75 -8.30 -9.98
N LEU A 9 7.71 -8.94 -10.54
CA LEU A 9 6.91 -8.38 -11.62
C LEU A 9 6.13 -7.12 -11.20
N ALA A 10 5.63 -7.04 -9.96
CA ALA A 10 4.96 -5.83 -9.48
C ALA A 10 5.90 -4.63 -9.40
N ARG A 11 7.18 -4.86 -9.12
CA ARG A 11 8.21 -3.82 -9.09
C ARG A 11 8.50 -3.24 -10.48
N THR A 12 8.35 -4.03 -11.54
CA THR A 12 8.50 -3.54 -12.92
C THR A 12 7.34 -2.67 -13.38
N GLY A 13 6.27 -2.58 -12.61
CA GLY A 13 5.10 -1.73 -12.92
C GLY A 13 4.03 -2.39 -13.77
N LEU A 14 4.20 -3.65 -14.19
CA LEU A 14 3.26 -4.38 -15.06
C LEU A 14 1.89 -4.58 -14.42
N GLY A 15 1.83 -4.73 -13.09
CA GLY A 15 0.58 -4.93 -12.40
C GLY A 15 0.70 -4.89 -10.88
N SER A 16 -0.43 -5.02 -10.18
CA SER A 16 -0.42 -5.25 -8.73
C SER A 16 0.01 -6.68 -8.42
N ARG A 17 0.50 -6.94 -7.19
CA ARG A 17 0.84 -8.31 -6.76
C ARG A 17 -0.33 -9.27 -6.96
N ARG A 18 -1.54 -8.87 -6.55
CA ARG A 18 -2.76 -9.68 -6.73
C ARG A 18 -3.10 -9.91 -8.20
N GLN A 19 -2.95 -8.92 -9.05
CA GLN A 19 -3.18 -9.05 -10.48
C GLN A 19 -2.17 -10.01 -11.14
N ILE A 20 -0.92 -9.95 -10.74
CA ILE A 20 0.13 -10.86 -11.23
C ILE A 20 -0.11 -12.29 -10.73
N GLU A 21 -0.51 -12.47 -9.48
CA GLU A 21 -0.91 -13.77 -8.95
C GLU A 21 -2.07 -14.38 -9.75
N GLU A 22 -3.02 -13.52 -10.16
CA GLU A 22 -4.11 -13.97 -11.03
C GLU A 22 -3.63 -14.40 -12.42
N TRP A 23 -2.71 -13.64 -13.02
CA TRP A 23 -2.09 -14.05 -14.29
C TRP A 23 -1.30 -15.35 -14.17
N ILE A 24 -0.65 -15.59 -13.03
CA ILE A 24 0.03 -16.87 -12.77
C ILE A 24 -0.99 -18.01 -12.67
N ARG A 25 -2.11 -17.85 -11.96
CA ARG A 25 -3.18 -18.85 -11.88
C ARG A 25 -3.80 -19.16 -13.23
N GLN A 26 -3.91 -18.15 -14.09
CA GLN A 26 -4.42 -18.28 -15.45
C GLN A 26 -3.40 -18.90 -16.42
N GLY A 27 -2.19 -19.27 -15.97
CA GLY A 27 -1.14 -19.83 -16.83
C GLY A 27 -0.52 -18.87 -17.83
N ARG A 28 -0.75 -17.55 -17.68
CA ARG A 28 -0.27 -16.51 -18.58
C ARG A 28 1.20 -16.17 -18.40
N VAL A 29 1.80 -16.59 -17.28
CA VAL A 29 3.18 -16.29 -16.91
C VAL A 29 4.04 -17.53 -17.04
N THR A 30 5.15 -17.44 -17.74
CA THR A 30 6.16 -18.52 -17.83
C THR A 30 7.51 -18.03 -17.33
N VAL A 31 8.28 -18.96 -16.75
CA VAL A 31 9.67 -18.76 -16.30
C VAL A 31 10.50 -19.83 -16.99
N ASP A 32 11.51 -19.44 -17.76
CA ASP A 32 12.37 -20.31 -18.56
C ASP A 32 11.58 -21.30 -19.43
N GLY A 33 10.43 -20.85 -19.97
CA GLY A 33 9.56 -21.62 -20.84
C GLY A 33 8.53 -22.50 -20.13
N ALA A 34 8.63 -22.71 -18.83
CA ALA A 34 7.67 -23.48 -18.03
C ALA A 34 6.60 -22.55 -17.40
N PRO A 35 5.32 -23.02 -17.26
CA PRO A 35 4.31 -22.28 -16.55
C PRO A 35 4.72 -21.96 -15.11
N ALA A 36 4.60 -20.70 -14.72
CA ALA A 36 4.98 -20.25 -13.38
C ALA A 36 3.97 -20.74 -12.32
N GLN A 37 4.47 -21.05 -11.13
CA GLN A 37 3.65 -21.37 -9.97
C GLN A 37 3.63 -20.19 -9.00
N LEU A 38 2.55 -20.11 -8.19
CA LEU A 38 2.47 -19.12 -7.12
C LEU A 38 3.61 -19.28 -6.11
N GLY A 39 4.23 -18.16 -5.79
CA GLY A 39 5.30 -18.13 -4.78
C GLY A 39 6.69 -18.52 -5.28
N VAL A 40 6.85 -18.93 -6.54
CA VAL A 40 8.16 -19.27 -7.11
C VAL A 40 9.15 -18.13 -6.91
N PRO A 41 10.37 -18.41 -6.40
CA PRO A 41 11.42 -17.41 -6.29
C PRO A 41 12.11 -17.19 -7.63
N VAL A 42 12.47 -15.95 -7.93
CA VAL A 42 13.25 -15.57 -9.12
C VAL A 42 14.40 -14.64 -8.73
N SER A 43 15.51 -14.76 -9.43
CA SER A 43 16.69 -13.91 -9.23
C SER A 43 16.72 -12.69 -10.16
N GLY A 44 15.90 -12.75 -11.22
CA GLY A 44 15.88 -11.78 -12.34
C GLY A 44 16.76 -12.16 -13.49
N ALA A 45 17.45 -13.30 -13.44
CA ALA A 45 18.23 -13.86 -14.56
C ALA A 45 17.36 -14.74 -15.47
N GLU A 46 16.23 -15.20 -14.97
CA GLU A 46 15.30 -16.09 -15.66
C GLU A 46 14.58 -15.37 -16.82
N LEU A 47 14.30 -16.10 -17.88
CA LEU A 47 13.48 -15.60 -18.99
C LEU A 47 12.00 -15.64 -18.61
N ILE A 48 11.49 -14.51 -18.12
CA ILE A 48 10.08 -14.40 -17.73
C ILE A 48 9.28 -13.87 -18.93
N ARG A 49 8.13 -14.51 -19.20
CA ARG A 49 7.18 -14.05 -20.25
C ARG A 49 5.78 -13.91 -19.67
N ILE A 50 5.03 -12.95 -20.17
CA ILE A 50 3.60 -12.78 -19.93
C ILE A 50 2.90 -12.79 -21.28
N ASP A 51 1.93 -13.67 -21.47
CA ASP A 51 1.24 -13.88 -22.75
C ASP A 51 2.23 -14.08 -23.91
N GLY A 52 3.30 -14.86 -23.69
CA GLY A 52 4.36 -15.12 -24.65
C GLY A 52 5.36 -13.97 -24.86
N LYS A 53 5.08 -12.78 -24.37
CA LYS A 53 5.95 -11.61 -24.53
C LYS A 53 7.00 -11.55 -23.42
N PRO A 54 8.29 -11.38 -23.74
CA PRO A 54 9.33 -11.29 -22.71
C PRO A 54 9.14 -10.05 -21.84
N VAL A 55 9.20 -10.25 -20.54
CA VAL A 55 9.27 -9.15 -19.58
C VAL A 55 10.70 -8.65 -19.58
N ARG A 56 10.89 -7.44 -20.04
CA ARG A 56 12.15 -6.75 -19.81
C ARG A 56 12.20 -6.44 -18.32
N ALA A 57 12.87 -7.29 -17.57
CA ALA A 57 13.28 -6.95 -16.24
C ALA A 57 14.23 -5.77 -16.37
N GLY A 58 13.68 -4.58 -16.35
CA GLY A 58 14.47 -3.36 -16.23
C GLY A 58 15.18 -3.45 -14.89
N MET A 59 16.31 -4.13 -14.89
CA MET A 59 17.27 -4.16 -13.77
C MET A 59 17.97 -2.81 -13.64
N ALA A 60 17.52 -1.80 -14.35
CA ALA A 60 17.89 -0.45 -14.02
C ALA A 60 17.50 -0.28 -12.55
N HIS A 61 18.48 -0.01 -11.73
CA HIS A 61 18.30 0.40 -10.34
C HIS A 61 17.31 1.56 -10.38
N GLN A 62 16.03 1.22 -10.28
CA GLN A 62 14.97 2.22 -10.30
C GLN A 62 15.27 3.16 -9.15
N ARG A 63 15.67 4.39 -9.48
CA ARG A 63 15.97 5.37 -8.45
C ARG A 63 14.74 5.51 -7.58
N ARG A 64 14.91 5.26 -6.29
CA ARG A 64 13.84 5.46 -5.31
C ARG A 64 13.34 6.89 -5.40
N ARG A 65 12.04 7.04 -5.55
CA ARG A 65 11.36 8.32 -5.52
C ARG A 65 10.32 8.31 -4.42
N VAL A 66 10.25 9.40 -3.69
CA VAL A 66 9.23 9.66 -2.68
C VAL A 66 8.69 11.06 -2.95
N LEU A 67 7.38 11.17 -2.95
CA LEU A 67 6.68 12.45 -3.07
C LEU A 67 5.81 12.67 -1.83
N ALA A 68 5.81 13.90 -1.36
CA ALA A 68 4.82 14.40 -0.42
C ALA A 68 3.68 15.01 -1.26
N TYR A 69 2.52 14.39 -1.22
CA TYR A 69 1.34 14.82 -1.94
C TYR A 69 0.34 15.42 -0.97
N TYR A 70 -0.08 16.65 -1.20
CA TYR A 70 -1.22 17.22 -0.49
C TYR A 70 -2.49 16.73 -1.18
N LYS A 71 -3.16 15.74 -0.58
CA LYS A 71 -4.41 15.23 -1.09
C LYS A 71 -5.55 16.20 -0.77
N PRO A 72 -6.28 16.72 -1.76
CA PRO A 72 -7.49 17.48 -1.51
C PRO A 72 -8.68 16.58 -1.15
N VAL A 73 -9.76 17.17 -0.67
CA VAL A 73 -11.08 16.52 -0.61
C VAL A 73 -11.54 16.18 -2.03
N GLY A 74 -12.26 15.08 -2.19
CA GLY A 74 -12.85 14.68 -3.47
C GLY A 74 -11.97 13.73 -4.30
N GLU A 75 -10.77 13.40 -3.87
CA GLU A 75 -9.94 12.38 -4.53
C GLU A 75 -9.92 11.07 -3.75
N MET A 76 -9.91 9.96 -4.48
CA MET A 76 -9.82 8.62 -3.91
C MET A 76 -8.36 8.14 -3.83
N THR A 77 -8.00 7.50 -2.73
CA THR A 77 -6.69 6.82 -2.60
C THR A 77 -6.79 5.40 -3.17
N THR A 78 -7.09 5.30 -4.45
CA THR A 78 -7.18 4.04 -5.21
C THR A 78 -6.65 4.24 -6.62
N ARG A 79 -6.24 3.15 -7.27
CA ARG A 79 -5.82 3.18 -8.69
C ARG A 79 -6.99 3.03 -9.66
N ARG A 80 -8.06 2.44 -9.21
CA ARG A 80 -9.27 2.25 -9.99
C ARG A 80 -10.45 2.47 -9.06
N ASP A 81 -11.26 3.40 -9.43
CA ASP A 81 -12.53 3.67 -8.76
C ASP A 81 -13.68 3.17 -9.64
N PRO A 82 -14.59 2.33 -9.12
CA PRO A 82 -15.74 1.86 -9.91
C PRO A 82 -16.70 2.98 -10.33
N GLU A 83 -16.72 4.09 -9.59
CA GLU A 83 -17.57 5.26 -9.85
C GLU A 83 -16.83 6.34 -10.65
N GLU A 84 -15.64 6.02 -11.18
CA GLU A 84 -14.83 6.92 -12.02
C GLU A 84 -14.49 8.28 -11.37
N ARG A 85 -14.47 8.33 -10.03
CA ARG A 85 -14.08 9.54 -9.31
C ARG A 85 -12.58 9.79 -9.47
N PRO A 86 -12.12 11.05 -9.39
CA PRO A 86 -10.72 11.39 -9.44
C PRO A 86 -9.90 10.62 -8.39
N THR A 87 -8.72 10.18 -8.78
CA THR A 87 -7.82 9.47 -7.87
C THR A 87 -6.54 10.28 -7.63
N VAL A 88 -5.88 10.05 -6.50
CA VAL A 88 -4.59 10.67 -6.21
C VAL A 88 -3.53 10.34 -7.27
N PHE A 89 -3.66 9.21 -7.96
CA PHE A 89 -2.68 8.78 -8.96
C PHE A 89 -2.79 9.51 -10.29
N ASP A 90 -3.94 10.14 -10.58
CA ASP A 90 -4.18 10.89 -11.82
C ASP A 90 -3.35 12.17 -11.88
N ARG A 91 -2.97 12.71 -10.71
CA ARG A 91 -2.20 13.95 -10.59
C ARG A 91 -0.70 13.75 -10.37
N LEU A 92 -0.25 12.51 -10.21
CA LEU A 92 1.16 12.24 -9.97
C LEU A 92 1.96 12.27 -11.28
N PRO A 93 3.20 12.73 -11.25
CA PRO A 93 4.05 12.72 -12.43
C PRO A 93 4.28 11.29 -12.93
N PRO A 94 4.38 11.07 -14.24
CA PRO A 94 4.64 9.75 -14.79
C PRO A 94 5.98 9.20 -14.30
N LEU A 95 6.03 7.89 -14.15
CA LEU A 95 7.27 7.13 -13.94
C LEU A 95 7.68 6.49 -15.26
N ARG A 96 8.99 6.47 -15.56
CA ARG A 96 9.50 5.72 -16.71
C ARG A 96 9.31 4.22 -16.53
N ASP A 97 9.55 3.76 -15.30
CA ASP A 97 9.44 2.36 -14.91
C ASP A 97 8.76 2.28 -13.54
N GLY A 98 8.04 1.17 -13.30
CA GLY A 98 7.35 0.93 -12.05
C GLY A 98 6.03 1.70 -11.92
N ARG A 99 5.60 1.90 -10.69
CA ARG A 99 4.34 2.57 -10.39
C ARG A 99 4.41 3.26 -9.03
N TRP A 100 3.63 4.31 -8.86
CA TRP A 100 3.43 4.92 -7.56
C TRP A 100 2.65 4.00 -6.61
N ILE A 101 2.99 4.03 -5.35
CA ILE A 101 2.35 3.31 -4.25
C ILE A 101 2.08 4.33 -3.17
N ALA A 102 0.84 4.44 -2.72
CA ALA A 102 0.49 5.27 -1.58
C ALA A 102 0.95 4.61 -0.27
N VAL A 103 1.50 5.40 0.62
CA VAL A 103 1.88 5.00 1.98
C VAL A 103 0.71 5.33 2.90
N GLY A 104 -0.21 4.38 3.05
CA GLY A 104 -1.48 4.57 3.72
C GLY A 104 -2.57 5.10 2.78
N ARG A 105 -3.67 5.52 3.38
CA ARG A 105 -4.82 6.07 2.67
C ARG A 105 -5.41 7.24 3.44
N LEU A 106 -5.93 8.18 2.72
CA LEU A 106 -6.86 9.20 3.21
C LEU A 106 -8.18 9.01 2.49
N ASP A 107 -9.28 9.11 3.20
CA ASP A 107 -10.62 8.92 2.66
C ASP A 107 -11.02 10.07 1.72
N LEU A 108 -12.12 9.90 0.99
CA LEU A 108 -12.62 10.86 0.01
C LEU A 108 -12.73 12.27 0.59
N ASN A 109 -13.32 12.38 1.79
CA ASN A 109 -13.57 13.64 2.47
C ASN A 109 -12.42 14.11 3.37
N THR A 110 -11.30 13.38 3.37
CA THR A 110 -10.11 13.72 4.14
C THR A 110 -9.10 14.43 3.26
N GLN A 111 -8.50 15.50 3.77
CA GLN A 111 -7.40 16.20 3.10
C GLN A 111 -6.13 16.16 3.94
N GLY A 112 -4.98 16.34 3.31
CA GLY A 112 -3.71 16.45 4.01
C GLY A 112 -2.57 15.69 3.33
N LEU A 113 -1.49 15.51 4.07
CA LEU A 113 -0.27 14.87 3.57
C LEU A 113 -0.46 13.38 3.32
N LEU A 114 -0.20 12.96 2.10
CA LEU A 114 -0.10 11.58 1.68
C LEU A 114 1.28 11.33 1.06
N LEU A 115 2.04 10.41 1.61
CA LEU A 115 3.30 9.99 1.01
C LEU A 115 3.04 8.98 -0.10
N VAL A 116 3.72 9.13 -1.23
CA VAL A 116 3.71 8.18 -2.33
C VAL A 116 5.13 7.84 -2.75
N THR A 117 5.39 6.59 -3.07
CA THR A 117 6.70 6.11 -3.48
C THR A 117 6.60 5.07 -4.60
N ASN A 118 7.68 4.89 -5.36
CA ASN A 118 7.81 3.77 -6.28
C ASN A 118 8.48 2.54 -5.65
N ASP A 119 8.90 2.64 -4.38
CA ASP A 119 9.53 1.56 -3.62
C ASP A 119 8.51 0.86 -2.72
N GLY A 120 8.08 -0.34 -3.12
CA GLY A 120 7.11 -1.13 -2.37
C GLY A 120 7.63 -1.69 -1.05
N GLU A 121 8.94 -1.79 -0.85
CA GLU A 121 9.52 -2.20 0.43
C GLU A 121 9.48 -1.04 1.42
N LEU A 122 9.83 0.16 0.98
CA LEU A 122 9.69 1.36 1.78
C LEU A 122 8.23 1.57 2.20
N ALA A 123 7.29 1.49 1.24
CA ALA A 123 5.86 1.61 1.54
C ALA A 123 5.41 0.58 2.59
N ASN A 124 5.82 -0.68 2.41
CA ASN A 124 5.49 -1.74 3.38
C ASN A 124 6.08 -1.46 4.76
N ARG A 125 7.35 -1.06 4.84
CA ARG A 125 8.00 -0.74 6.13
C ARG A 125 7.32 0.43 6.85
N LEU A 126 6.81 1.41 6.12
CA LEU A 126 6.11 2.55 6.71
C LEU A 126 4.68 2.21 7.16
N MET A 127 4.03 1.23 6.52
CA MET A 127 2.63 0.89 6.81
C MET A 127 2.45 -0.31 7.74
N HIS A 128 3.36 -1.29 7.67
CA HIS A 128 3.15 -2.58 8.33
C HIS A 128 3.22 -2.46 9.86
N PRO A 129 2.27 -3.04 10.61
CA PRO A 129 2.25 -2.97 12.08
C PRO A 129 3.53 -3.46 12.74
N SER A 130 4.23 -4.46 12.17
CA SER A 130 5.50 -4.97 12.72
C SER A 130 6.63 -3.94 12.76
N SER A 131 6.51 -2.86 11.99
CA SER A 131 7.49 -1.77 12.02
C SER A 131 7.36 -0.88 13.25
N ARG A 132 6.27 -1.01 14.02
CA ARG A 132 6.01 -0.29 15.26
C ARG A 132 6.19 1.21 15.16
N ILE A 133 5.84 1.77 13.99
CA ILE A 133 5.84 3.22 13.82
C ILE A 133 4.68 3.79 14.62
N GLU A 134 4.99 4.63 15.58
CA GLU A 134 4.02 5.31 16.40
C GLU A 134 3.11 6.21 15.56
N ARG A 135 1.83 6.25 15.90
CA ARG A 135 0.81 7.08 15.26
C ARG A 135 0.04 7.82 16.33
N GLU A 136 0.11 9.13 16.30
CA GLU A 136 -0.65 10.01 17.19
C GLU A 136 -1.87 10.58 16.46
N TYR A 137 -3.02 10.56 17.13
CA TYR A 137 -4.29 11.06 16.61
C TYR A 137 -4.90 12.07 17.59
N ALA A 138 -5.19 13.25 17.11
CA ALA A 138 -6.06 14.17 17.83
C ALA A 138 -7.51 13.91 17.41
N VAL A 139 -8.34 13.43 18.32
CA VAL A 139 -9.71 13.02 18.04
C VAL A 139 -10.68 13.93 18.77
N ARG A 140 -11.64 14.51 18.02
CA ARG A 140 -12.76 15.24 18.58
C ARG A 140 -13.98 14.32 18.62
N VAL A 141 -14.60 14.18 19.77
CA VAL A 141 -15.82 13.38 19.97
C VAL A 141 -17.00 14.26 20.30
N LEU A 142 -18.20 13.80 20.00
CA LEU A 142 -19.43 14.44 20.43
C LEU A 142 -19.72 14.10 21.89
N GLY A 143 -19.98 15.13 22.70
CA GLY A 143 -20.25 14.97 24.14
C GLY A 143 -18.98 14.89 24.99
N GLY A 144 -19.17 14.71 26.29
CA GLY A 144 -18.07 14.59 27.27
C GLY A 144 -17.48 13.19 27.30
N VAL A 145 -16.17 13.10 27.54
CA VAL A 145 -15.48 11.85 27.78
C VAL A 145 -15.31 11.64 29.27
N THR A 146 -15.86 10.53 29.80
CA THR A 146 -15.77 10.24 31.24
C THR A 146 -14.47 9.51 31.60
N PRO A 147 -14.00 9.59 32.85
CA PRO A 147 -12.83 8.82 33.31
C PRO A 147 -12.98 7.31 33.06
N GLU A 148 -14.18 6.77 33.19
CA GLU A 148 -14.51 5.37 32.96
C GLU A 148 -14.33 5.01 31.48
N THR A 149 -14.76 5.90 30.57
CA THR A 149 -14.55 5.72 29.14
C THR A 149 -13.06 5.70 28.78
N LEU A 150 -12.29 6.64 29.32
CA LEU A 150 -10.83 6.68 29.11
C LEU A 150 -10.14 5.41 29.64
N LYS A 151 -10.57 4.92 30.82
CA LYS A 151 -10.06 3.69 31.42
C LYS A 151 -10.33 2.49 30.49
N ARG A 152 -11.57 2.32 30.01
CA ARG A 152 -11.95 1.25 29.09
C ARG A 152 -11.14 1.28 27.79
N LEU A 153 -10.93 2.46 27.21
CA LEU A 153 -10.14 2.63 25.97
C LEU A 153 -8.66 2.26 26.15
N ARG A 154 -8.09 2.47 27.35
CA ARG A 154 -6.72 2.04 27.69
C ARG A 154 -6.65 0.54 27.96
N GLU A 155 -7.63 -0.03 28.64
CA GLU A 155 -7.68 -1.47 28.96
C GLU A 155 -7.99 -2.32 27.72
N GLY A 156 -8.75 -1.76 26.79
CA GLY A 156 -9.16 -2.37 25.54
C GLY A 156 -10.67 -2.53 25.42
N VAL A 157 -11.15 -2.44 24.21
CA VAL A 157 -12.55 -2.62 23.84
C VAL A 157 -12.68 -3.71 22.78
N ALA A 158 -13.75 -4.50 22.89
CA ALA A 158 -14.10 -5.48 21.87
C ALA A 158 -14.77 -4.78 20.70
N LEU A 159 -14.26 -4.98 19.51
CA LEU A 159 -14.83 -4.58 18.23
C LEU A 159 -15.27 -5.84 17.46
N GLU A 160 -16.02 -5.68 16.38
CA GLU A 160 -16.47 -6.79 15.55
C GLU A 160 -15.33 -7.63 14.96
N ASP A 161 -14.20 -6.99 14.66
CA ASP A 161 -13.01 -7.57 14.07
C ASP A 161 -11.89 -7.91 15.06
N GLY A 162 -12.14 -7.73 16.37
CA GLY A 162 -11.20 -8.08 17.44
C GLY A 162 -11.13 -7.08 18.57
N SER A 163 -10.17 -7.27 19.48
CA SER A 163 -9.93 -6.34 20.58
C SER A 163 -9.00 -5.21 20.12
N ALA A 164 -9.35 -3.98 20.45
CA ALA A 164 -8.55 -2.79 20.17
C ALA A 164 -8.27 -2.00 21.46
N ARG A 165 -7.08 -1.43 21.55
CA ARG A 165 -6.68 -0.54 22.64
C ARG A 165 -5.72 0.53 22.14
N PHE A 166 -5.59 1.60 22.89
CA PHE A 166 -4.55 2.60 22.69
C PHE A 166 -3.35 2.28 23.60
N ASP A 167 -2.14 2.44 23.10
CA ASP A 167 -0.92 2.32 23.89
C ASP A 167 -0.80 3.52 24.85
N GLU A 168 -1.13 4.73 24.35
CA GLU A 168 -1.21 5.95 25.14
C GLU A 168 -2.49 6.71 24.80
N LEU A 169 -3.14 7.27 25.81
CA LEU A 169 -4.34 8.08 25.66
C LEU A 169 -4.32 9.21 26.68
N ARG A 170 -4.42 10.44 26.19
CA ARG A 170 -4.48 11.65 27.01
C ARG A 170 -5.64 12.54 26.56
N GLU A 171 -6.25 13.22 27.52
CA GLU A 171 -7.19 14.27 27.22
C GLU A 171 -6.43 15.54 26.85
N ALA A 172 -6.76 16.12 25.70
CA ALA A 172 -6.09 17.30 25.19
C ALA A 172 -6.86 18.60 25.49
N GLY A 173 -7.98 18.49 26.21
CA GLY A 173 -8.91 19.58 26.42
C GLY A 173 -9.81 19.81 25.20
N GLY A 174 -10.90 20.49 25.37
CA GLY A 174 -11.82 20.88 24.30
C GLY A 174 -12.70 22.02 24.77
N GLU A 175 -12.97 22.97 23.89
CA GLU A 175 -14.08 23.90 24.03
C GLU A 175 -15.35 23.30 23.43
#